data_b79b3abd0de6bdd7f7ca74a7be5854a4
#
_entry.id   b79b3abd0de6bdd7f7ca74a7be5854a4
#
_cell.length_a   1.000
_cell.length_b   1.000
_cell.length_c   1.000
_cell.angle_alpha   90.00
_cell.angle_beta   90.00
_cell.angle_gamma   90.00
#
_symmetry.space_group_name_H-M   'P 1'
#
loop_
_entity.id
_entity.type
_entity.pdbx_description
1 polymer ?
#
loop_
_entity_poly.entity_id
_entity_poly.type
_entity_poly.pdbx_seq_one_letter_code
_entity_poly.pdbx_strand_id
1 'polypeptide(L)'
;MKQSFDYLENVAFAATVCDKEGLVLYQNAVARQRDGEVIGKNLYNWHSPKSGEKIRMMMETGMSNSYEVIHHGKHYFVHHTPWFEEPGGELSGLIELDIEIPDTHPTFNRDKE
;
A
#
# COMPACT_ATOMS: atom_id res chain seq x y z
N MET A 1 6.24 -22.16 -11.87
CA MET A 1 6.13 -20.74 -12.21
C MET A 1 5.57 -19.96 -11.01
N LYS A 2 6.16 -18.82 -10.68
CA LYS A 2 5.68 -17.99 -9.58
C LYS A 2 4.38 -17.29 -9.97
N GLN A 3 3.46 -17.19 -9.01
CA GLN A 3 2.29 -16.35 -9.14
C GLN A 3 2.71 -14.88 -9.01
N SER A 4 1.85 -13.95 -9.45
CA SER A 4 2.14 -12.52 -9.43
C SER A 4 2.54 -11.99 -8.05
N PHE A 5 1.95 -12.53 -6.99
CA PHE A 5 2.21 -12.07 -5.62
C PHE A 5 3.37 -12.79 -4.92
N ASP A 6 3.89 -13.88 -5.49
CA ASP A 6 4.95 -14.66 -4.85
C ASP A 6 6.22 -13.83 -4.62
N TYR A 7 6.49 -12.88 -5.49
CA TYR A 7 7.65 -12.01 -5.37
C TYR A 7 7.56 -11.06 -4.18
N LEU A 8 6.36 -10.77 -3.72
CA LEU A 8 6.12 -9.83 -2.62
C LEU A 8 5.95 -10.53 -1.27
N GLU A 9 5.73 -11.84 -1.27
CA GLU A 9 5.30 -12.54 -0.06
C GLU A 9 6.26 -12.36 1.11
N ASN A 10 7.55 -12.44 0.86
CA ASN A 10 8.57 -12.42 1.93
C ASN A 10 9.53 -11.23 1.85
N VAL A 11 9.13 -10.15 1.19
CA VAL A 11 9.93 -8.91 1.21
C VAL A 11 9.82 -8.24 2.58
N ALA A 12 10.77 -7.34 2.88
CA ALA A 12 10.90 -6.73 4.20
C ALA A 12 9.95 -5.56 4.46
N PHE A 13 9.03 -5.27 3.55
CA PHE A 13 8.02 -4.22 3.76
C PHE A 13 6.63 -4.81 3.69
N ALA A 14 5.63 -4.10 4.24
CA ALA A 14 4.24 -4.54 4.17
C ALA A 14 3.63 -4.15 2.83
N ALA A 15 2.90 -5.07 2.20
CA ALA A 15 2.16 -4.82 0.97
C ALA A 15 0.75 -5.38 1.10
N THR A 16 -0.25 -4.55 0.79
CA THR A 16 -1.66 -4.90 0.82
C THR A 16 -2.29 -4.48 -0.50
N VAL A 17 -3.05 -5.37 -1.12
CA VAL A 17 -3.70 -5.11 -2.40
C VAL A 17 -5.20 -5.27 -2.23
N CYS A 18 -5.98 -4.31 -2.72
CA CYS A 18 -7.44 -4.43 -2.74
C CYS A 18 -7.96 -4.17 -4.14
N ASP A 19 -9.21 -4.60 -4.38
CA ASP A 19 -9.91 -4.29 -5.63
C ASP A 19 -10.62 -2.93 -5.54
N LYS A 20 -11.32 -2.56 -6.60
CA LYS A 20 -11.98 -1.25 -6.69
C LYS A 20 -13.15 -1.09 -5.71
N GLU A 21 -13.69 -2.17 -5.17
CA GLU A 21 -14.72 -2.12 -4.14
C GLU A 21 -14.12 -2.08 -2.73
N GLY A 22 -12.79 -2.12 -2.62
CA GLY A 22 -12.12 -2.09 -1.33
C GLY A 22 -11.94 -3.47 -0.69
N LEU A 23 -12.26 -4.54 -1.42
CA LEU A 23 -12.07 -5.91 -0.94
C LEU A 23 -10.58 -6.24 -0.95
N VAL A 24 -10.03 -6.66 0.19
CA VAL A 24 -8.62 -7.03 0.29
C VAL A 24 -8.39 -8.35 -0.43
N LEU A 25 -7.56 -8.32 -1.45
CA LEU A 25 -7.23 -9.48 -2.28
C LEU A 25 -5.96 -10.19 -1.80
N TYR A 26 -5.03 -9.42 -1.23
CA TYR A 26 -3.73 -9.96 -0.87
C TYR A 26 -3.07 -9.12 0.21
N GLN A 27 -2.38 -9.81 1.12
CA GLN A 27 -1.43 -9.23 2.07
C GLN A 27 -0.19 -10.09 2.05
N ASN A 28 0.99 -9.48 2.01
CA ASN A 28 2.21 -10.28 2.15
C ASN A 28 2.45 -10.63 3.63
N ALA A 29 3.50 -11.39 3.91
CA ALA A 29 3.76 -11.90 5.26
C ALA A 29 3.89 -10.78 6.29
N VAL A 30 4.62 -9.71 5.96
CA VAL A 30 4.82 -8.57 6.87
C VAL A 30 3.50 -7.86 7.17
N ALA A 31 2.66 -7.66 6.14
CA ALA A 31 1.36 -7.02 6.32
C ALA A 31 0.45 -7.85 7.25
N ARG A 32 0.41 -9.17 7.05
CA ARG A 32 -0.40 -10.06 7.90
C ARG A 32 0.09 -10.05 9.34
N GLN A 33 1.39 -10.04 9.53
CA GLN A 33 1.99 -10.02 10.86
C GLN A 33 1.65 -8.73 11.62
N ARG A 34 1.64 -7.61 10.91
CA ARG A 34 1.43 -6.29 11.50
C ARG A 34 -0.04 -5.96 11.73
N ASP A 35 -0.88 -6.24 10.76
CA ASP A 35 -2.29 -5.82 10.75
C ASP A 35 -3.27 -6.95 11.00
N GLY A 36 -2.79 -8.18 11.13
CA GLY A 36 -3.64 -9.35 11.13
C GLY A 36 -4.10 -9.71 9.72
N GLU A 37 -4.73 -10.85 9.57
CA GLU A 37 -5.20 -11.30 8.27
C GLU A 37 -6.55 -10.68 7.96
N VAL A 38 -6.58 -9.83 6.92
CA VAL A 38 -7.80 -9.13 6.51
C VAL A 38 -8.18 -9.44 5.05
N ILE A 39 -7.57 -10.46 4.44
CA ILE A 39 -7.93 -10.92 3.10
C ILE A 39 -9.41 -11.30 3.10
N GLY A 40 -10.15 -10.80 2.11
CA GLY A 40 -11.59 -11.02 2.01
C GLY A 40 -12.44 -10.02 2.78
N LYS A 41 -11.83 -9.13 3.55
CA LYS A 41 -12.53 -8.07 4.27
C LYS A 41 -12.51 -6.78 3.46
N ASN A 42 -13.47 -5.91 3.74
CA ASN A 42 -13.59 -4.65 3.04
C ASN A 42 -12.80 -3.56 3.79
N LEU A 43 -11.90 -2.87 3.08
CA LEU A 43 -11.07 -1.81 3.65
C LEU A 43 -11.89 -0.68 4.27
N TYR A 44 -13.03 -0.33 3.66
CA TYR A 44 -13.87 0.76 4.17
C TYR A 44 -14.43 0.46 5.55
N ASN A 45 -14.67 -0.82 5.84
CA ASN A 45 -15.20 -1.25 7.15
C ASN A 45 -14.10 -1.39 8.19
N TRP A 46 -12.86 -1.57 7.75
CA TRP A 46 -11.70 -1.77 8.62
C TRP A 46 -11.06 -0.47 9.06
N HIS A 47 -11.09 0.55 8.20
CA HIS A 47 -10.51 1.86 8.50
C HIS A 47 -11.55 2.76 9.19
N SER A 48 -11.06 3.83 9.86
CA SER A 48 -11.94 4.86 10.39
C SER A 48 -12.70 5.53 9.24
N PRO A 49 -13.86 6.18 9.52
CA PRO A 49 -14.60 6.86 8.46
C PRO A 49 -13.76 7.87 7.66
N LYS A 50 -12.87 8.60 8.35
CA LYS A 50 -12.00 9.59 7.70
C LYS A 50 -11.00 8.91 6.75
N SER A 51 -10.40 7.80 7.18
CA SER A 51 -9.47 7.05 6.34
C SER A 51 -10.18 6.38 5.18
N GLY A 52 -11.37 5.85 5.41
CA GLY A 52 -12.20 5.27 4.35
C GLY A 52 -12.58 6.28 3.29
N GLU A 53 -12.85 7.53 3.68
CA GLU A 53 -13.15 8.60 2.74
C GLU A 53 -11.95 8.93 1.86
N LYS A 54 -10.74 8.95 2.43
CA LYS A 54 -9.53 9.15 1.65
C LYS A 54 -9.30 8.03 0.64
N ILE A 55 -9.57 6.80 1.04
CA ILE A 55 -9.47 5.64 0.14
C ILE A 55 -10.45 5.81 -1.04
N ARG A 56 -11.70 6.19 -0.75
CA ARG A 56 -12.68 6.43 -1.81
C ARG A 56 -12.23 7.52 -2.75
N MET A 57 -11.65 8.60 -2.23
CA MET A 57 -11.17 9.71 -3.04
C MET A 57 -10.05 9.24 -3.99
N MET A 58 -9.14 8.41 -3.50
CA MET A 58 -8.10 7.84 -4.35
C MET A 58 -8.68 6.95 -5.43
N MET A 59 -9.69 6.15 -5.08
CA MET A 59 -10.39 5.29 -6.03
C MET A 59 -11.09 6.09 -7.12
N GLU A 60 -11.70 7.23 -6.76
CA GLU A 60 -12.44 8.07 -7.71
C GLU A 60 -11.50 8.88 -8.61
N THR A 61 -10.38 9.36 -8.07
CA THR A 61 -9.50 10.26 -8.80
C THR A 61 -8.33 9.55 -9.47
N GLY A 62 -7.99 8.34 -9.03
CA GLY A 62 -6.81 7.64 -9.51
C GLY A 62 -5.50 8.24 -9.03
N MET A 63 -5.54 9.14 -8.06
CA MET A 63 -4.35 9.79 -7.52
C MET A 63 -3.69 8.95 -6.44
N SER A 64 -2.36 8.99 -6.41
CA SER A 64 -1.58 8.36 -5.34
C SER A 64 -1.53 9.27 -4.12
N ASN A 65 -1.24 8.69 -2.96
CA ASN A 65 -1.11 9.43 -1.71
C ASN A 65 0.09 8.86 -0.94
N SER A 66 0.86 9.75 -0.32
CA SER A 66 2.05 9.35 0.44
C SER A 66 2.13 10.14 1.72
N TYR A 67 2.57 9.49 2.79
CA TYR A 67 2.80 10.16 4.07
C TYR A 67 3.76 9.32 4.92
N GLU A 68 4.25 9.91 6.01
CA GLU A 68 5.08 9.20 6.97
C GLU A 68 4.31 8.92 8.24
N VAL A 69 4.61 7.79 8.86
CA VAL A 69 4.03 7.38 10.14
C VAL A 69 5.16 7.06 11.09
N ILE A 70 5.04 7.51 12.35
CA ILE A 70 5.94 7.10 13.42
C ILE A 70 5.18 6.10 14.29
N HIS A 71 5.76 4.91 14.46
CA HIS A 71 5.16 3.85 15.26
C HIS A 71 6.25 3.12 16.03
N HIS A 72 6.12 3.07 17.35
CA HIS A 72 7.13 2.51 18.25
C HIS A 72 8.52 3.10 18.01
N GLY A 73 8.59 4.41 17.77
CA GLY A 73 9.84 5.12 17.53
C GLY A 73 10.47 4.92 16.17
N LYS A 74 9.85 4.13 15.31
CA LYS A 74 10.35 3.90 13.95
C LYS A 74 9.54 4.70 12.95
N HIS A 75 10.21 5.15 11.89
CA HIS A 75 9.59 5.91 10.81
C HIS A 75 9.25 4.99 9.66
N TYR A 76 8.06 5.15 9.11
CA TYR A 76 7.60 4.39 7.95
C TYR A 76 7.11 5.34 6.88
N PHE A 77 7.46 5.04 5.63
CA PHE A 77 6.87 5.70 4.47
C PHE A 77 5.68 4.85 4.02
N VAL A 78 4.51 5.46 3.98
CA VAL A 78 3.29 4.81 3.53
C VAL A 78 2.92 5.39 2.19
N HIS A 79 2.74 4.52 1.21
CA HIS A 79 2.38 4.92 -0.14
C HIS A 79 1.16 4.13 -0.60
N HIS A 80 0.12 4.85 -0.98
CA HIS A 80 -1.05 4.27 -1.62
C HIS A 80 -1.00 4.62 -3.09
N THR A 81 -1.14 3.64 -3.96
CA THR A 81 -1.20 3.88 -5.40
C THR A 81 -2.31 3.06 -6.02
N PRO A 82 -3.08 3.64 -6.94
CA PRO A 82 -4.01 2.84 -7.72
C PRO A 82 -3.27 1.88 -8.64
N TRP A 83 -3.90 0.76 -8.94
CA TRP A 83 -3.36 -0.16 -9.92
C TRP A 83 -4.38 -0.41 -11.03
N PHE A 84 -3.88 -0.74 -12.21
CA PHE A 84 -4.66 -0.88 -13.43
C PHE A 84 -4.24 -2.18 -14.09
N GLU A 85 -5.18 -2.91 -14.67
CA GLU A 85 -4.83 -4.12 -15.42
C GLU A 85 -4.13 -3.76 -16.74
N GLU A 86 -4.48 -2.60 -17.30
CA GLU A 86 -3.89 -2.11 -18.54
C GLU A 86 -3.50 -0.64 -18.40
N PRO A 87 -2.38 -0.20 -18.99
CA PRO A 87 -2.00 1.21 -18.96
C PRO A 87 -3.11 2.08 -19.59
N GLY A 88 -3.53 3.11 -18.83
CA GLY A 88 -4.60 4.00 -19.28
C GLY A 88 -5.99 3.43 -19.20
N GLY A 89 -6.16 2.22 -18.65
CA GLY A 89 -7.46 1.59 -18.47
C GLY A 89 -8.19 2.09 -17.22
N GLU A 90 -9.27 1.41 -16.89
CA GLU A 90 -10.02 1.72 -15.68
C GLU A 90 -9.26 1.27 -14.44
N LEU A 91 -9.46 2.00 -13.35
CA LEU A 91 -8.91 1.68 -12.05
C LEU A 91 -9.38 0.29 -11.60
N SER A 92 -8.44 -0.55 -11.17
CA SER A 92 -8.75 -1.90 -10.69
C SER A 92 -8.68 -2.03 -9.17
N GLY A 93 -8.01 -1.10 -8.49
CA GLY A 93 -7.92 -1.14 -7.03
C GLY A 93 -6.79 -0.27 -6.51
N LEU A 94 -6.36 -0.56 -5.28
CA LEU A 94 -5.26 0.15 -4.62
C LEU A 94 -4.23 -0.84 -4.11
N ILE A 95 -2.98 -0.38 -4.08
CA ILE A 95 -1.89 -1.07 -3.38
C ILE A 95 -1.38 -0.12 -2.30
N GLU A 96 -1.25 -0.62 -1.08
CA GLU A 96 -0.61 0.10 0.01
C GLU A 96 0.74 -0.55 0.30
N LEU A 97 1.78 0.26 0.37
CA LEU A 97 3.12 -0.16 0.77
C LEU A 97 3.52 0.60 2.02
N ASP A 98 4.02 -0.11 3.04
CA ASP A 98 4.55 0.50 4.27
C ASP A 98 6.00 0.08 4.38
N ILE A 99 6.90 1.03 4.23
CA ILE A 99 8.33 0.78 4.17
C ILE A 99 9.02 1.48 5.33
N GLU A 100 9.75 0.75 6.16
CA GLU A 100 10.52 1.37 7.24
C GLU A 100 11.64 2.21 6.64
N ILE A 101 11.75 3.46 7.13
CA ILE A 101 12.83 4.37 6.72
C ILE A 101 13.90 4.30 7.81
N PRO A 102 15.13 3.87 7.49
CA PRO A 102 16.22 3.90 8.47
C PRO A 102 16.47 5.33 8.96
N ASP A 103 16.90 5.46 10.23
CA ASP A 103 17.16 6.78 10.83
C ASP A 103 18.16 7.59 10.01
N THR A 104 19.13 6.91 9.41
CA THR A 104 20.10 7.57 8.54
C THR A 104 20.08 6.88 7.18
N HIS A 105 19.94 7.68 6.14
CA HIS A 105 20.03 7.22 4.77
C HIS A 105 20.56 8.35 3.90
N PRO A 106 21.41 8.04 2.90
CA PRO A 106 21.92 9.10 2.03
C PRO A 106 20.88 9.54 1.02
N THR A 107 21.05 10.76 0.55
CA THR A 107 20.29 11.28 -0.59
C THR A 107 21.27 11.62 -1.69
N PHE A 108 21.01 11.12 -2.88
CA PHE A 108 21.84 11.39 -4.04
C PHE A 108 21.03 12.24 -5.03
N ASN A 109 21.59 13.37 -5.40
CA ASN A 109 20.92 14.23 -6.39
C ASN A 109 21.45 13.89 -7.78
N ARG A 110 20.69 13.10 -8.52
CA ARG A 110 21.07 12.64 -9.85
C ARG A 110 21.07 13.76 -10.89
N ASP A 111 20.37 14.86 -10.60
CA ASP A 111 20.33 16.00 -11.50
C ASP A 111 21.65 16.80 -11.49
N LYS A 112 22.46 16.62 -10.44
CA LYS A 112 23.73 17.33 -10.26
C LYS A 112 24.96 16.48 -10.52
N GLU A 113 24.78 15.22 -10.82
CA GLU A 113 25.89 14.28 -11.09
C GLU A 113 26.34 14.30 -12.54
#